data_0fb8d412bd562a8b0978ac26716afbe9
#
_entry.id   0fb8d412bd562a8b0978ac26716afbe9
#
_cell.length_a   1.000
_cell.length_b   1.000
_cell.length_c   1.000
_cell.angle_alpha   90.00
_cell.angle_beta   90.00
_cell.angle_gamma   90.00
#
_symmetry.space_group_name_H-M   'P 1'
#
loop_
_entity.id
_entity.type
_entity.pdbx_description
1 polymer ?
#
loop_
_entity_poly.entity_id
_entity_poly.type
_entity_poly.pdbx_seq_one_letter_code
_entity_poly.pdbx_strand_id
1 'polypeptide(L)'
;MANTVDKVLKIAESEVGYLEKKTNSDLDSKTKNAGYNNYTKYGRDMHKIYPSVMDFPSAWCDCFVDWCFYKAYKTANAKKLLCGDFNDYTVISAQLYKNKNAWYKSPKVGDQIFFKNASGGICHTGLVYKVDTLYVYTIEGNTSSASGVVANGGAVAKKKYAKTYGRIAGYGRPKYDGTATVQINEKPKTKKPVVAQPLLRKGSNGTQVKYLQQDLNFILGVKLDVDGIFGGATANALKQFQKKYGLVVDGVYGKSSFAQMTSLIGKAVQNG
;
A
#
# COMPACT_ATOMS: atom_id res chain seq x y z
N MET A 1 20.23 6.12 -21.25
CA MET A 1 20.04 4.93 -20.40
C MET A 1 18.56 4.64 -20.29
N ALA A 2 18.16 3.35 -20.39
CA ALA A 2 16.75 2.96 -20.30
C ALA A 2 16.12 3.30 -18.94
N ASN A 3 14.84 3.69 -18.95
CA ASN A 3 14.04 3.98 -17.75
C ASN A 3 13.36 2.70 -17.26
N THR A 4 14.15 1.78 -16.68
CA THR A 4 13.64 0.48 -16.21
C THR A 4 13.06 0.57 -14.81
N VAL A 5 12.00 -0.19 -14.53
CA VAL A 5 11.33 -0.20 -13.21
C VAL A 5 12.29 -0.52 -12.06
N ASP A 6 13.29 -1.35 -12.31
CA ASP A 6 14.27 -1.76 -11.29
C ASP A 6 15.03 -0.58 -10.66
N LYS A 7 15.26 0.51 -11.41
CA LYS A 7 15.98 1.68 -10.90
C LYS A 7 15.21 2.36 -9.77
N VAL A 8 13.93 2.64 -9.97
CA VAL A 8 13.11 3.32 -8.97
C VAL A 8 12.85 2.42 -7.77
N LEU A 9 12.62 1.13 -7.99
CA LEU A 9 12.38 0.20 -6.90
C LEU A 9 13.62 -0.04 -6.03
N LYS A 10 14.82 -0.11 -6.61
CA LYS A 10 16.08 -0.18 -5.84
C LYS A 10 16.27 1.04 -4.94
N ILE A 11 15.94 2.24 -5.44
CA ILE A 11 16.00 3.46 -4.65
C ILE A 11 14.99 3.40 -3.50
N ALA A 12 13.72 3.11 -3.78
CA ALA A 12 12.70 3.01 -2.75
C ALA A 12 13.04 1.94 -1.69
N GLU A 13 13.56 0.79 -2.11
CA GLU A 13 14.02 -0.30 -1.22
C GLU A 13 15.14 0.16 -0.29
N SER A 14 16.11 0.91 -0.82
CA SER A 14 17.23 1.42 -0.02
C SER A 14 16.79 2.40 1.07
N GLU A 15 15.60 2.98 0.96
CA GLU A 15 15.06 3.94 1.93
C GLU A 15 14.23 3.29 3.04
N VAL A 16 13.87 2.03 2.93
CA VAL A 16 13.10 1.32 3.97
C VAL A 16 13.79 1.42 5.33
N GLY A 17 13.01 1.79 6.35
CA GLY A 17 13.49 2.06 7.71
C GLY A 17 13.92 3.52 7.94
N TYR A 18 13.77 4.41 6.97
CA TYR A 18 13.92 5.84 7.20
C TYR A 18 12.79 6.36 8.09
N LEU A 19 13.14 7.20 9.07
CA LEU A 19 12.23 7.89 9.98
C LEU A 19 12.30 9.40 9.74
N GLU A 20 11.15 10.07 9.67
CA GLU A 20 11.11 11.53 9.63
C GLU A 20 11.71 12.16 10.89
N LYS A 21 12.02 13.43 10.84
CA LYS A 21 12.79 14.13 11.89
C LYS A 21 11.92 15.12 12.67
N LYS A 22 12.35 15.36 13.92
CA LYS A 22 11.76 16.41 14.77
C LYS A 22 12.05 17.81 14.24
N THR A 23 13.23 18.00 13.63
CA THR A 23 13.74 19.28 13.18
C THR A 23 14.47 19.13 11.85
N ASN A 24 14.83 20.24 11.23
CA ASN A 24 15.59 20.29 9.98
C ASN A 24 17.09 19.92 10.18
N SER A 25 17.36 18.87 10.97
CA SER A 25 18.72 18.33 11.16
C SER A 25 18.74 16.82 11.02
N ASP A 26 19.93 16.26 10.71
CA ASP A 26 20.15 14.84 10.47
C ASP A 26 19.26 14.23 9.37
N LEU A 27 18.82 15.01 8.41
CA LEU A 27 17.87 14.59 7.37
C LEU A 27 18.39 13.41 6.55
N ASP A 28 19.70 13.27 6.37
CA ASP A 28 20.30 12.18 5.59
C ASP A 28 20.51 10.89 6.41
N SER A 29 20.41 10.96 7.74
CA SER A 29 20.41 9.78 8.59
C SER A 29 19.07 9.06 8.55
N LYS A 30 19.07 7.73 8.52
CA LYS A 30 17.80 6.98 8.58
C LYS A 30 17.06 7.14 9.91
N THR A 31 17.77 7.19 11.02
CA THR A 31 17.15 7.05 12.36
C THR A 31 17.45 8.16 13.33
N LYS A 32 18.53 8.92 13.15
CA LYS A 32 18.87 10.06 14.04
C LYS A 32 17.76 11.10 14.01
N ASN A 33 17.57 11.80 15.13
CA ASN A 33 16.61 12.89 15.28
C ASN A 33 15.16 12.51 14.88
N ALA A 34 14.77 11.24 15.06
CA ALA A 34 13.44 10.75 14.72
C ALA A 34 12.33 11.51 15.45
N GLY A 35 11.24 11.80 14.77
CA GLY A 35 10.06 12.51 15.29
C GLY A 35 8.89 12.46 14.34
N TYR A 36 7.94 13.41 14.51
CA TYR A 36 6.68 13.44 13.76
C TYR A 36 6.38 14.84 13.20
N ASN A 37 7.41 15.55 12.72
CA ASN A 37 7.28 16.93 12.25
C ASN A 37 7.50 17.09 10.74
N ASN A 38 7.40 15.98 9.99
CA ASN A 38 7.50 15.92 8.52
C ASN A 38 8.84 16.44 7.93
N TYR A 39 9.87 16.62 8.74
CA TYR A 39 11.20 16.95 8.22
C TYR A 39 11.84 15.71 7.62
N THR A 40 12.07 15.72 6.31
CA THR A 40 12.67 14.60 5.57
C THR A 40 13.68 15.08 4.55
N LYS A 41 14.65 14.24 4.19
CA LYS A 41 15.53 14.52 3.05
C LYS A 41 14.75 14.59 1.72
N TYR A 42 13.65 13.86 1.61
CA TYR A 42 12.79 13.83 0.42
C TYR A 42 12.17 15.21 0.20
N GLY A 43 11.51 15.75 1.22
CA GLY A 43 10.92 17.10 1.18
C GLY A 43 11.99 18.17 0.93
N ARG A 44 13.12 18.14 1.66
CA ARG A 44 14.24 19.06 1.44
C ARG A 44 14.74 19.04 -0.01
N ASP A 45 14.98 17.85 -0.57
CA ASP A 45 15.55 17.71 -1.91
C ASP A 45 14.58 18.16 -2.99
N MET A 46 13.29 17.79 -2.85
CA MET A 46 12.25 18.16 -3.82
C MET A 46 11.88 19.65 -3.72
N HIS A 47 11.82 20.21 -2.51
CA HIS A 47 11.64 21.65 -2.32
C HIS A 47 12.75 22.49 -2.99
N LYS A 48 14.01 22.04 -2.94
CA LYS A 48 15.11 22.71 -3.65
C LYS A 48 14.90 22.74 -5.17
N ILE A 49 14.22 21.74 -5.73
CA ILE A 49 13.97 21.63 -7.18
C ILE A 49 12.71 22.38 -7.58
N TYR A 50 11.68 22.38 -6.72
CA TYR A 50 10.34 22.92 -6.97
C TYR A 50 9.80 23.66 -5.74
N PRO A 51 10.42 24.77 -5.32
CA PRO A 51 10.04 25.48 -4.08
C PRO A 51 8.64 26.08 -4.12
N SER A 52 8.07 26.30 -5.31
CA SER A 52 6.71 26.83 -5.47
C SER A 52 5.59 25.77 -5.38
N VAL A 53 5.94 24.50 -5.33
CA VAL A 53 4.98 23.37 -5.38
C VAL A 53 5.22 22.40 -4.25
N MET A 54 6.47 22.14 -3.89
CA MET A 54 6.87 21.19 -2.87
C MET A 54 7.09 21.91 -1.53
N ASP A 55 6.13 21.83 -0.64
CA ASP A 55 6.25 22.38 0.71
C ASP A 55 7.26 21.61 1.57
N PHE A 56 7.96 22.31 2.47
CA PHE A 56 8.91 21.72 3.39
C PHE A 56 8.99 22.49 4.72
N PRO A 57 8.68 21.84 5.87
CA PRO A 57 8.20 20.46 6.02
C PRO A 57 6.72 20.30 5.63
N SER A 58 6.34 19.16 5.04
CA SER A 58 4.97 18.84 4.66
C SER A 58 4.73 17.32 4.68
N ALA A 59 3.49 16.89 4.55
CA ALA A 59 3.15 15.48 4.32
C ALA A 59 3.91 14.95 3.09
N TRP A 60 4.56 13.80 3.22
CA TRP A 60 5.59 13.41 2.26
C TRP A 60 5.40 12.04 1.58
N CYS A 61 4.19 11.48 1.59
CA CYS A 61 3.94 10.21 0.92
C CYS A 61 4.11 10.32 -0.61
N ASP A 62 3.58 11.38 -1.22
CA ASP A 62 3.71 11.63 -2.66
C ASP A 62 5.11 12.15 -3.01
N CYS A 63 5.60 13.09 -2.22
CA CYS A 63 6.96 13.62 -2.33
C CYS A 63 8.03 12.50 -2.29
N PHE A 64 7.84 11.44 -1.50
CA PHE A 64 8.72 10.27 -1.48
C PHE A 64 8.73 9.54 -2.82
N VAL A 65 7.57 9.34 -3.44
CA VAL A 65 7.47 8.71 -4.76
C VAL A 65 8.18 9.56 -5.81
N ASP A 66 7.88 10.84 -5.86
CA ASP A 66 8.50 11.78 -6.78
C ASP A 66 10.03 11.84 -6.61
N TRP A 67 10.50 11.86 -5.37
CA TRP A 67 11.94 11.81 -5.07
C TRP A 67 12.57 10.51 -5.59
N CYS A 68 11.94 9.36 -5.42
CA CYS A 68 12.44 8.09 -5.94
C CYS A 68 12.57 8.13 -7.48
N PHE A 69 11.56 8.67 -8.18
CA PHE A 69 11.61 8.85 -9.63
C PHE A 69 12.68 9.87 -10.06
N TYR A 70 12.78 10.99 -9.36
CA TYR A 70 13.82 11.98 -9.64
C TYR A 70 15.24 11.41 -9.48
N LYS A 71 15.48 10.65 -8.40
CA LYS A 71 16.79 9.99 -8.19
C LYS A 71 17.10 8.94 -9.25
N ALA A 72 16.08 8.20 -9.69
CA ALA A 72 16.23 7.15 -10.70
C ALA A 72 16.45 7.69 -12.12
N TYR A 73 15.71 8.75 -12.52
CA TYR A 73 15.57 9.09 -13.94
C TYR A 73 15.89 10.55 -14.23
N LYS A 74 16.14 11.40 -13.23
CA LYS A 74 16.24 12.86 -13.34
C LYS A 74 14.93 13.50 -13.77
N THR A 75 14.88 14.83 -13.77
CA THR A 75 13.63 15.60 -13.89
C THR A 75 12.82 15.24 -15.14
N ALA A 76 13.40 15.33 -16.32
CA ALA A 76 12.64 15.18 -17.58
C ALA A 76 12.03 13.78 -17.74
N ASN A 77 12.79 12.73 -17.48
CA ASN A 77 12.30 11.35 -17.58
C ASN A 77 11.34 10.98 -16.44
N ALA A 78 11.60 11.47 -15.21
CA ALA A 78 10.71 11.27 -14.08
C ALA A 78 9.32 11.86 -14.37
N LYS A 79 9.23 13.12 -14.80
CA LYS A 79 7.97 13.75 -15.20
C LYS A 79 7.23 13.00 -16.29
N LYS A 80 7.95 12.50 -17.30
CA LYS A 80 7.36 11.70 -18.38
C LYS A 80 6.74 10.41 -17.83
N LEU A 81 7.42 9.72 -16.91
CA LEU A 81 6.96 8.48 -16.28
C LEU A 81 5.78 8.73 -15.34
N LEU A 82 5.80 9.80 -14.56
CA LEU A 82 4.74 10.22 -13.65
C LEU A 82 3.53 10.87 -14.36
N CYS A 83 3.58 10.97 -15.69
CA CYS A 83 2.54 11.57 -16.52
C CYS A 83 2.36 13.08 -16.35
N GLY A 84 3.27 13.77 -15.66
CA GLY A 84 3.22 15.22 -15.42
C GLY A 84 4.29 15.72 -14.46
N ASP A 85 4.08 16.91 -13.96
CA ASP A 85 5.01 17.58 -13.05
C ASP A 85 4.99 16.98 -11.65
N PHE A 86 6.11 17.11 -10.93
CA PHE A 86 6.19 16.77 -9.52
C PHE A 86 5.21 17.61 -8.70
N ASN A 87 4.63 16.99 -7.68
CA ASN A 87 3.77 17.68 -6.73
C ASN A 87 3.74 16.93 -5.39
N ASP A 88 3.26 17.58 -4.34
CA ASP A 88 3.16 17.00 -2.99
C ASP A 88 1.74 16.56 -2.63
N TYR A 89 0.82 16.55 -3.60
CA TYR A 89 -0.58 16.26 -3.37
C TYR A 89 -1.08 15.05 -4.19
N THR A 90 -1.34 13.95 -3.49
CA THR A 90 -1.73 12.65 -4.08
C THR A 90 -2.93 12.71 -5.03
N VAL A 91 -3.86 13.65 -4.83
CA VAL A 91 -5.03 13.82 -5.71
C VAL A 91 -4.58 14.31 -7.08
N ILE A 92 -3.64 15.25 -7.14
CA ILE A 92 -3.06 15.76 -8.39
C ILE A 92 -2.31 14.64 -9.10
N SER A 93 -1.42 13.92 -8.40
CA SER A 93 -0.68 12.79 -8.98
C SER A 93 -1.59 11.73 -9.58
N ALA A 94 -2.67 11.36 -8.90
CA ALA A 94 -3.65 10.44 -9.44
C ALA A 94 -4.34 10.99 -10.71
N GLN A 95 -4.64 12.29 -10.74
CA GLN A 95 -5.27 12.94 -11.88
C GLN A 95 -4.34 12.99 -13.10
N LEU A 96 -3.02 13.19 -12.90
CA LEU A 96 -2.04 13.13 -13.99
C LEU A 96 -2.08 11.80 -14.74
N TYR A 97 -2.12 10.68 -14.03
CA TYR A 97 -2.26 9.35 -14.65
C TYR A 97 -3.60 9.18 -15.37
N LYS A 98 -4.71 9.65 -14.77
CA LYS A 98 -6.03 9.59 -15.40
C LYS A 98 -6.07 10.37 -16.72
N ASN A 99 -5.52 11.57 -16.73
CA ASN A 99 -5.47 12.44 -17.91
C ASN A 99 -4.63 11.85 -19.06
N LYS A 100 -3.73 10.94 -18.76
CA LYS A 100 -2.88 10.25 -19.76
C LYS A 100 -3.33 8.82 -20.07
N ASN A 101 -4.54 8.42 -19.65
CA ASN A 101 -5.07 7.05 -19.80
C ASN A 101 -4.13 5.99 -19.21
N ALA A 102 -3.39 6.34 -18.15
CA ALA A 102 -2.43 5.49 -17.45
C ALA A 102 -2.92 5.05 -16.06
N TRP A 103 -4.24 5.08 -15.86
CA TRP A 103 -4.90 4.67 -14.62
C TRP A 103 -5.53 3.29 -14.75
N TYR A 104 -5.24 2.39 -13.80
CA TYR A 104 -5.66 0.98 -13.86
C TYR A 104 -6.30 0.51 -12.55
N LYS A 105 -7.13 -0.53 -12.65
CA LYS A 105 -7.76 -1.20 -11.50
C LYS A 105 -6.97 -2.42 -11.01
N SER A 106 -6.06 -2.95 -11.83
CA SER A 106 -5.21 -4.09 -11.49
C SER A 106 -3.74 -3.68 -11.35
N PRO A 107 -3.03 -4.14 -10.30
CA PRO A 107 -1.64 -3.76 -10.06
C PRO A 107 -0.66 -4.43 -11.02
N LYS A 108 0.41 -3.70 -11.32
CA LYS A 108 1.68 -4.25 -11.85
C LYS A 108 2.85 -3.76 -11.01
N VAL A 109 3.94 -4.49 -11.03
CA VAL A 109 5.20 -4.05 -10.43
C VAL A 109 5.66 -2.76 -11.09
N GLY A 110 6.03 -1.77 -10.28
CA GLY A 110 6.39 -0.43 -10.74
C GLY A 110 5.24 0.57 -10.77
N ASP A 111 3.99 0.14 -10.60
CA ASP A 111 2.86 1.08 -10.50
C ASP A 111 2.99 1.95 -9.24
N GLN A 112 2.50 3.17 -9.31
CA GLN A 112 2.17 3.99 -8.15
C GLN A 112 0.77 3.63 -7.69
N ILE A 113 0.63 3.08 -6.48
CA ILE A 113 -0.67 2.75 -5.87
C ILE A 113 -1.23 3.97 -5.16
N PHE A 114 -2.54 4.16 -5.25
CA PHE A 114 -3.25 5.23 -4.57
C PHE A 114 -4.33 4.66 -3.66
N PHE A 115 -4.45 5.27 -2.46
CA PHE A 115 -5.43 4.87 -1.46
C PHE A 115 -6.42 6.00 -1.20
N LYS A 116 -7.65 5.62 -0.87
CA LYS A 116 -8.72 6.55 -0.50
C LYS A 116 -9.00 6.49 1.01
N ASN A 117 -9.45 7.60 1.57
CA ASN A 117 -10.00 7.69 2.92
C ASN A 117 -11.44 7.16 2.99
N ALA A 118 -12.08 7.24 4.14
CA ALA A 118 -13.45 6.78 4.34
C ALA A 118 -14.49 7.54 3.50
N SER A 119 -14.22 8.81 3.18
CA SER A 119 -15.07 9.63 2.31
C SER A 119 -14.83 9.45 0.81
N GLY A 120 -13.90 8.54 0.43
CA GLY A 120 -13.59 8.23 -0.98
C GLY A 120 -12.51 9.13 -1.61
N GLY A 121 -12.04 10.17 -0.94
CA GLY A 121 -10.97 11.04 -1.40
C GLY A 121 -9.60 10.35 -1.35
N ILE A 122 -8.75 10.58 -2.36
CA ILE A 122 -7.39 10.06 -2.37
C ILE A 122 -6.58 10.73 -1.28
N CYS A 123 -5.88 9.94 -0.44
CA CYS A 123 -5.19 10.45 0.75
C CYS A 123 -3.80 9.86 0.98
N HIS A 124 -3.38 8.84 0.21
CA HIS A 124 -2.08 8.21 0.40
C HIS A 124 -1.61 7.50 -0.87
N THR A 125 -0.30 7.25 -0.95
CA THR A 125 0.34 6.62 -2.12
C THR A 125 1.61 5.87 -1.75
N GLY A 126 2.09 5.02 -2.68
CA GLY A 126 3.35 4.31 -2.58
C GLY A 126 3.71 3.62 -3.90
N LEU A 127 4.79 2.86 -3.91
CA LEU A 127 5.29 2.13 -5.07
C LEU A 127 5.04 0.63 -4.93
N VAL A 128 4.47 0.02 -5.96
CA VAL A 128 4.26 -1.44 -6.02
C VAL A 128 5.57 -2.12 -6.36
N TYR A 129 6.14 -2.91 -5.44
CA TYR A 129 7.38 -3.65 -5.69
C TYR A 129 7.19 -5.14 -5.96
N LYS A 130 6.01 -5.70 -5.59
CA LYS A 130 5.68 -7.10 -5.83
C LYS A 130 4.17 -7.27 -5.95
N VAL A 131 3.76 -8.20 -6.79
CA VAL A 131 2.36 -8.62 -6.96
C VAL A 131 2.32 -10.14 -7.00
N ASP A 132 1.45 -10.77 -6.22
CA ASP A 132 1.12 -12.20 -6.34
C ASP A 132 -0.37 -12.40 -6.66
N THR A 133 -0.88 -13.60 -6.54
CA THR A 133 -2.26 -13.91 -6.87
C THR A 133 -3.27 -13.11 -6.05
N LEU A 134 -3.01 -12.91 -4.75
CA LEU A 134 -3.97 -12.34 -3.79
C LEU A 134 -3.59 -10.94 -3.31
N TYR A 135 -2.29 -10.59 -3.36
CA TYR A 135 -1.78 -9.41 -2.69
C TYR A 135 -0.99 -8.50 -3.62
N VAL A 136 -0.99 -7.23 -3.25
CA VAL A 136 -0.06 -6.21 -3.73
C VAL A 136 0.85 -5.80 -2.57
N TYR A 137 2.12 -5.63 -2.85
CA TYR A 137 3.15 -5.26 -1.89
C TYR A 137 3.75 -3.93 -2.29
N THR A 138 3.87 -3.02 -1.33
CA THR A 138 4.24 -1.62 -1.57
C THR A 138 5.41 -1.19 -0.70
N ILE A 139 6.13 -0.18 -1.17
CA ILE A 139 7.03 0.64 -0.37
C ILE A 139 6.41 2.03 -0.32
N GLU A 140 6.16 2.52 0.87
CA GLU A 140 5.42 3.76 1.12
C GLU A 140 6.22 4.70 2.00
N GLY A 141 6.20 5.99 1.67
CA GLY A 141 6.68 7.06 2.53
C GLY A 141 5.57 7.59 3.44
N ASN A 142 5.93 8.26 4.51
CA ASN A 142 5.02 8.82 5.51
C ASN A 142 4.02 7.80 6.07
N THR A 143 4.48 6.58 6.28
CA THR A 143 3.67 5.45 6.78
C THR A 143 4.32 4.82 8.01
N SER A 144 3.78 3.71 8.48
CA SER A 144 4.37 2.90 9.54
C SER A 144 4.24 1.41 9.25
N SER A 145 4.86 0.57 10.06
CA SER A 145 4.73 -0.89 9.97
C SER A 145 3.35 -1.41 10.40
N ALA A 146 2.48 -0.57 10.94
CA ALA A 146 1.11 -0.94 11.30
C ALA A 146 0.33 -1.42 10.07
N SER A 147 -0.62 -2.34 10.27
CA SER A 147 -1.46 -2.87 9.20
C SER A 147 -2.41 -1.79 8.63
N GLY A 148 -2.84 -1.97 7.39
CA GLY A 148 -3.70 -1.03 6.68
C GLY A 148 -2.99 0.26 6.24
N VAL A 149 -3.74 1.18 5.69
CA VAL A 149 -3.22 2.48 5.22
C VAL A 149 -2.97 3.39 6.41
N VAL A 150 -1.74 3.86 6.56
CA VAL A 150 -1.31 4.86 7.53
C VAL A 150 -0.73 6.03 6.75
N ALA A 151 -1.44 7.14 6.70
CA ALA A 151 -1.11 8.28 5.85
C ALA A 151 -0.24 9.36 6.53
N ASN A 152 0.09 9.18 7.79
CA ASN A 152 1.01 10.06 8.54
C ASN A 152 1.70 9.25 9.64
N GLY A 153 2.53 8.31 9.25
CA GLY A 153 3.18 7.35 10.14
C GLY A 153 4.68 7.58 10.35
N GLY A 154 5.23 8.59 9.70
CA GLY A 154 6.59 9.07 9.92
C GLY A 154 7.73 8.17 9.41
N ALA A 155 7.45 7.12 8.65
CA ALA A 155 8.48 6.19 8.19
C ALA A 155 8.37 5.82 6.70
N VAL A 156 9.46 5.29 6.13
CA VAL A 156 9.42 4.49 4.91
C VAL A 156 9.30 3.03 5.29
N ALA A 157 8.21 2.38 4.88
CA ALA A 157 7.95 1.00 5.25
C ALA A 157 7.43 0.16 4.08
N LYS A 158 7.70 -1.15 4.14
CA LYS A 158 7.05 -2.14 3.28
C LYS A 158 5.68 -2.49 3.83
N LYS A 159 4.70 -2.51 2.94
CA LYS A 159 3.31 -2.84 3.27
C LYS A 159 2.81 -3.97 2.38
N LYS A 160 1.69 -4.56 2.79
CA LYS A 160 1.01 -5.63 2.04
C LYS A 160 -0.50 -5.43 2.17
N TYR A 161 -1.20 -5.46 1.03
CA TYR A 161 -2.65 -5.33 0.98
C TYR A 161 -3.24 -6.45 0.14
N ALA A 162 -4.43 -6.94 0.51
CA ALA A 162 -5.21 -7.75 -0.41
C ALA A 162 -5.53 -6.91 -1.66
N LYS A 163 -5.52 -7.50 -2.86
CA LYS A 163 -5.90 -6.77 -4.08
C LYS A 163 -7.32 -6.23 -4.03
N THR A 164 -8.16 -6.85 -3.20
CA THR A 164 -9.55 -6.48 -2.94
C THR A 164 -9.69 -5.48 -1.78
N TYR A 165 -8.59 -4.94 -1.25
CA TYR A 165 -8.65 -4.01 -0.12
C TYR A 165 -9.43 -2.74 -0.51
N GLY A 166 -10.58 -2.53 0.12
CA GLY A 166 -11.56 -1.50 -0.24
C GLY A 166 -11.04 -0.06 -0.25
N ARG A 167 -9.86 0.20 0.35
CA ARG A 167 -9.22 1.53 0.31
C ARG A 167 -8.28 1.72 -0.87
N ILE A 168 -8.04 0.73 -1.72
CA ILE A 168 -7.28 0.93 -2.95
C ILE A 168 -8.18 1.71 -3.94
N ALA A 169 -7.74 2.89 -4.33
CA ALA A 169 -8.43 3.73 -5.32
C ALA A 169 -8.10 3.28 -6.76
N GLY A 170 -6.84 2.92 -7.00
CA GLY A 170 -6.34 2.46 -8.29
C GLY A 170 -4.81 2.58 -8.38
N TYR A 171 -4.31 2.43 -9.60
CA TYR A 171 -2.89 2.34 -9.91
C TYR A 171 -2.54 3.25 -11.08
N GLY A 172 -1.64 4.20 -10.86
CA GLY A 172 -0.98 4.95 -11.92
C GLY A 172 0.16 4.12 -12.48
N ARG A 173 0.22 3.94 -13.79
CA ARG A 173 1.22 3.09 -14.44
C ARG A 173 2.19 3.89 -15.28
N PRO A 174 3.43 4.08 -14.80
CA PRO A 174 4.48 4.70 -15.57
C PRO A 174 4.82 3.84 -16.81
N LYS A 175 5.06 4.49 -17.94
CA LYS A 175 5.48 3.81 -19.17
C LYS A 175 7.00 3.64 -19.18
N TYR A 176 7.47 2.62 -18.45
CA TYR A 176 8.90 2.26 -18.44
C TYR A 176 9.39 1.73 -19.80
N ASP A 177 10.71 1.84 -20.03
CA ASP A 177 11.38 1.23 -21.17
C ASP A 177 11.67 -0.24 -20.84
N GLY A 178 10.89 -1.16 -21.39
CA GLY A 178 11.02 -2.61 -21.16
C GLY A 178 10.20 -3.13 -19.97
N THR A 179 10.16 -4.46 -19.84
CA THR A 179 9.49 -5.17 -18.73
C THR A 179 10.38 -5.21 -17.48
N ALA A 180 9.75 -5.25 -16.31
CA ALA A 180 10.46 -5.48 -15.05
C ALA A 180 11.21 -6.81 -15.08
N THR A 181 12.53 -6.78 -14.95
CA THR A 181 13.38 -7.99 -14.89
C THR A 181 13.66 -8.44 -13.47
N VAL A 182 13.38 -7.60 -12.47
CA VAL A 182 13.69 -7.90 -11.06
C VAL A 182 12.37 -8.04 -10.27
N GLN A 183 12.07 -9.28 -9.91
CA GLN A 183 11.49 -9.48 -8.60
C GLN A 183 12.60 -9.10 -7.61
N ILE A 184 12.35 -8.09 -6.73
CA ILE A 184 13.28 -7.82 -5.63
C ILE A 184 13.32 -9.11 -4.83
N ASN A 185 14.42 -9.88 -5.03
CA ASN A 185 14.65 -11.13 -4.34
C ASN A 185 14.78 -10.80 -2.86
N GLU A 186 13.75 -11.10 -2.09
CA GLU A 186 14.04 -11.52 -0.73
C GLU A 186 15.04 -12.69 -0.88
N LYS A 187 16.22 -12.61 -0.20
CA LYS A 187 17.13 -13.76 -0.06
C LYS A 187 16.27 -15.02 0.08
N PRO A 188 16.55 -16.11 -0.63
CA PRO A 188 15.76 -17.32 -0.51
C PRO A 188 15.76 -17.73 0.96
N LYS A 189 14.75 -17.35 1.69
CA LYS A 189 14.38 -18.04 2.91
C LYS A 189 14.06 -19.43 2.43
N THR A 190 14.86 -20.40 2.85
CA THR A 190 14.65 -21.83 2.73
C THR A 190 13.16 -22.11 2.57
N LYS A 191 12.80 -22.93 1.57
CA LYS A 191 11.41 -23.35 1.27
C LYS A 191 10.63 -23.50 2.57
N LYS A 192 9.92 -22.43 2.97
CA LYS A 192 8.85 -22.62 3.94
C LYS A 192 7.75 -23.35 3.19
N PRO A 193 7.18 -24.37 3.79
CA PRO A 193 6.05 -25.07 3.20
C PRO A 193 5.00 -24.04 2.80
N VAL A 194 4.28 -24.31 1.70
CA VAL A 194 3.09 -23.55 1.30
C VAL A 194 2.33 -23.24 2.58
N VAL A 195 2.30 -21.96 2.98
CA VAL A 195 1.63 -21.58 4.22
C VAL A 195 0.18 -21.94 3.99
N ALA A 196 -0.24 -23.01 4.62
CA ALA A 196 -1.65 -23.36 4.71
C ALA A 196 -2.39 -22.08 5.12
N GLN A 197 -3.47 -21.77 4.43
CA GLN A 197 -4.29 -20.59 4.73
C GLN A 197 -4.54 -20.54 6.24
N PRO A 198 -4.40 -19.40 6.90
CA PRO A 198 -4.48 -19.37 8.36
C PRO A 198 -5.83 -19.90 8.78
N LEU A 199 -5.82 -21.01 9.51
CA LEU A 199 -7.00 -21.55 10.15
C LEU A 199 -7.31 -20.65 11.34
N LEU A 200 -8.22 -19.67 11.15
CA LEU A 200 -8.63 -18.78 12.24
C LEU A 200 -9.89 -19.33 12.92
N ARG A 201 -9.88 -19.31 14.23
CA ARG A 201 -10.98 -19.80 15.08
C ARG A 201 -11.01 -19.01 16.39
N LYS A 202 -12.06 -19.20 17.19
CA LYS A 202 -12.14 -18.59 18.52
C LYS A 202 -10.83 -18.82 19.31
N GLY A 203 -10.24 -17.74 19.81
CA GLY A 203 -8.93 -17.71 20.47
C GLY A 203 -7.77 -17.30 19.54
N SER A 204 -7.94 -17.30 18.22
CA SER A 204 -6.93 -16.71 17.32
C SER A 204 -6.84 -15.22 17.53
N ASN A 205 -5.64 -14.64 17.32
CA ASN A 205 -5.41 -13.20 17.42
C ASN A 205 -4.43 -12.69 16.35
N GLY A 206 -4.36 -11.37 16.20
CA GLY A 206 -3.43 -10.69 15.32
C GLY A 206 -4.03 -10.20 14.00
N THR A 207 -3.16 -9.80 13.09
CA THR A 207 -3.50 -9.08 11.85
C THR A 207 -4.47 -9.84 10.94
N GLN A 208 -4.38 -11.16 10.88
CA GLN A 208 -5.27 -11.97 10.04
C GLN A 208 -6.71 -11.96 10.57
N VAL A 209 -6.87 -11.87 11.89
CA VAL A 209 -8.19 -11.71 12.52
C VAL A 209 -8.77 -10.33 12.22
N LYS A 210 -7.96 -9.28 12.26
CA LYS A 210 -8.41 -7.91 11.85
C LYS A 210 -8.94 -7.90 10.41
N TYR A 211 -8.24 -8.55 9.50
CA TYR A 211 -8.71 -8.65 8.11
C TYR A 211 -10.04 -9.40 8.01
N LEU A 212 -10.18 -10.52 8.71
CA LEU A 212 -11.45 -11.24 8.75
C LEU A 212 -12.58 -10.39 9.32
N GLN A 213 -12.35 -9.65 10.40
CA GLN A 213 -13.34 -8.75 11.00
C GLN A 213 -13.77 -7.65 10.03
N GLN A 214 -12.83 -7.04 9.30
CA GLN A 214 -13.13 -6.05 8.25
C GLN A 214 -13.96 -6.66 7.11
N ASP A 215 -13.59 -7.85 6.65
CA ASP A 215 -14.29 -8.55 5.58
C ASP A 215 -15.72 -8.94 5.99
N LEU A 216 -15.91 -9.43 7.22
CA LEU A 216 -17.22 -9.74 7.78
C LEU A 216 -18.10 -8.48 7.92
N ASN A 217 -17.52 -7.38 8.40
CA ASN A 217 -18.24 -6.10 8.47
C ASN A 217 -18.70 -5.65 7.08
N PHE A 218 -17.84 -5.77 6.09
CA PHE A 218 -18.13 -5.35 4.72
C PHE A 218 -19.21 -6.25 4.06
N ILE A 219 -19.07 -7.57 4.14
CA ILE A 219 -19.95 -8.52 3.44
C ILE A 219 -21.30 -8.70 4.11
N LEU A 220 -21.34 -8.63 5.44
CA LEU A 220 -22.56 -8.84 6.22
C LEU A 220 -23.24 -7.55 6.68
N GLY A 221 -22.54 -6.42 6.62
CA GLY A 221 -23.03 -5.16 7.18
C GLY A 221 -23.07 -5.13 8.72
N VAL A 222 -22.34 -6.05 9.38
CA VAL A 222 -22.23 -6.08 10.84
C VAL A 222 -21.21 -5.05 11.33
N LYS A 223 -21.22 -4.75 12.63
CA LYS A 223 -20.32 -3.76 13.25
C LYS A 223 -19.40 -4.47 14.28
N LEU A 224 -18.50 -5.33 13.81
CA LEU A 224 -17.48 -5.90 14.68
C LEU A 224 -16.40 -4.86 14.98
N ASP A 225 -15.90 -4.85 16.20
CA ASP A 225 -14.65 -4.18 16.52
C ASP A 225 -13.50 -4.86 15.79
N VAL A 226 -12.67 -4.08 15.10
CA VAL A 226 -11.52 -4.57 14.35
C VAL A 226 -10.30 -4.58 15.27
N ASP A 227 -10.41 -5.31 16.38
CA ASP A 227 -9.40 -5.37 17.44
C ASP A 227 -8.31 -6.43 17.17
N GLY A 228 -8.58 -7.38 16.27
CA GLY A 228 -7.69 -8.50 15.98
C GLY A 228 -7.82 -9.66 16.96
N ILE A 229 -8.90 -9.72 17.75
CA ILE A 229 -9.20 -10.82 18.67
C ILE A 229 -10.37 -11.61 18.10
N PHE A 230 -10.17 -12.89 17.81
CA PHE A 230 -11.24 -13.78 17.37
C PHE A 230 -12.06 -14.22 18.58
N GLY A 231 -12.89 -13.32 19.07
CA GLY A 231 -13.81 -13.54 20.17
C GLY A 231 -15.15 -14.17 19.74
N GLY A 232 -16.12 -14.17 20.68
CA GLY A 232 -17.47 -14.67 20.42
C GLY A 232 -18.20 -13.91 19.31
N ALA A 233 -18.07 -12.59 19.26
CA ALA A 233 -18.71 -11.75 18.23
C ALA A 233 -18.17 -12.11 16.83
N THR A 234 -16.86 -12.22 16.66
CA THR A 234 -16.23 -12.64 15.39
C THR A 234 -16.67 -14.06 14.99
N ALA A 235 -16.71 -15.00 15.95
CA ALA A 235 -17.17 -16.36 15.68
C ALA A 235 -18.63 -16.41 15.21
N ASN A 236 -19.50 -15.64 15.83
CA ASN A 236 -20.92 -15.55 15.46
C ASN A 236 -21.11 -14.92 14.07
N ALA A 237 -20.40 -13.85 13.78
CA ALA A 237 -20.44 -13.22 12.45
C ALA A 237 -19.92 -14.18 11.36
N LEU A 238 -18.85 -14.94 11.63
CA LEU A 238 -18.36 -15.95 10.70
C LEU A 238 -19.39 -17.07 10.47
N LYS A 239 -20.06 -17.56 11.52
CA LYS A 239 -21.15 -18.55 11.37
C LYS A 239 -22.31 -18.00 10.56
N GLN A 240 -22.68 -16.73 10.73
CA GLN A 240 -23.69 -16.07 9.88
C GLN A 240 -23.25 -16.04 8.42
N PHE A 241 -21.98 -15.70 8.16
CA PHE A 241 -21.39 -15.74 6.83
C PHE A 241 -21.46 -17.15 6.23
N GLN A 242 -21.01 -18.15 6.96
CA GLN A 242 -21.01 -19.54 6.53
C GLN A 242 -22.44 -20.01 6.19
N LYS A 243 -23.42 -19.73 7.05
CA LYS A 243 -24.83 -20.05 6.82
C LYS A 243 -25.37 -19.34 5.58
N LYS A 244 -25.12 -18.04 5.45
CA LYS A 244 -25.61 -17.22 4.33
C LYS A 244 -25.13 -17.72 2.97
N TYR A 245 -23.91 -18.29 2.93
CA TYR A 245 -23.28 -18.73 1.68
C TYR A 245 -23.17 -20.24 1.53
N GLY A 246 -23.96 -21.02 2.29
CA GLY A 246 -24.06 -22.47 2.14
C GLY A 246 -22.78 -23.25 2.51
N LEU A 247 -21.96 -22.71 3.39
CA LEU A 247 -20.75 -23.36 3.88
C LEU A 247 -21.03 -24.15 5.17
N VAL A 248 -20.12 -25.04 5.55
CA VAL A 248 -20.16 -25.71 6.86
C VAL A 248 -20.11 -24.64 7.96
N VAL A 249 -21.11 -24.63 8.86
CA VAL A 249 -21.26 -23.62 9.92
C VAL A 249 -20.50 -24.05 11.17
N ASP A 250 -19.18 -24.07 11.08
CA ASP A 250 -18.28 -24.51 12.16
C ASP A 250 -17.64 -23.35 12.95
N GLY A 251 -17.75 -22.11 12.43
CA GLY A 251 -17.11 -20.94 13.01
C GLY A 251 -15.58 -20.93 12.84
N VAL A 252 -15.07 -21.73 11.88
CA VAL A 252 -13.65 -21.82 11.53
C VAL A 252 -13.43 -21.16 10.18
N TYR A 253 -12.57 -20.16 10.12
CA TYR A 253 -12.18 -19.50 8.88
C TYR A 253 -11.08 -20.31 8.20
N GLY A 254 -11.50 -21.38 7.54
CA GLY A 254 -10.65 -22.27 6.78
C GLY A 254 -10.72 -22.02 5.26
N LYS A 255 -10.21 -22.98 4.47
CA LYS A 255 -10.08 -22.87 3.00
C LYS A 255 -11.38 -22.48 2.29
N SER A 256 -12.50 -23.10 2.65
CA SER A 256 -13.80 -22.85 2.00
C SER A 256 -14.34 -21.45 2.33
N SER A 257 -14.30 -21.04 3.61
CA SER A 257 -14.73 -19.69 4.04
C SER A 257 -13.86 -18.61 3.42
N PHE A 258 -12.54 -18.84 3.33
CA PHE A 258 -11.61 -17.92 2.69
C PHE A 258 -11.89 -17.78 1.18
N ALA A 259 -12.06 -18.87 0.46
CA ALA A 259 -12.33 -18.85 -0.98
C ALA A 259 -13.65 -18.13 -1.30
N GLN A 260 -14.70 -18.38 -0.53
CA GLN A 260 -15.99 -17.73 -0.68
C GLN A 260 -15.91 -16.24 -0.36
N MET A 261 -15.26 -15.86 0.75
CA MET A 261 -15.05 -14.45 1.13
C MET A 261 -14.33 -13.69 0.02
N THR A 262 -13.22 -14.24 -0.48
CA THR A 262 -12.42 -13.63 -1.56
C THR A 262 -13.24 -13.46 -2.84
N SER A 263 -14.06 -14.46 -3.21
CA SER A 263 -14.95 -14.38 -4.38
C SER A 263 -15.98 -13.27 -4.26
N LEU A 264 -16.60 -13.13 -3.09
CA LEU A 264 -17.63 -12.11 -2.85
C LEU A 264 -17.06 -10.70 -2.84
N ILE A 265 -15.93 -10.51 -2.17
CA ILE A 265 -15.24 -9.21 -2.16
C ILE A 265 -14.82 -8.82 -3.58
N GLY A 266 -14.31 -9.79 -4.36
CA GLY A 266 -13.97 -9.57 -5.78
C GLY A 266 -15.18 -9.14 -6.63
N LYS A 267 -16.35 -9.75 -6.44
CA LYS A 267 -17.59 -9.40 -7.16
C LYS A 267 -18.18 -8.05 -6.73
N ALA A 268 -18.15 -7.73 -5.44
CA ALA A 268 -18.66 -6.46 -4.93
C ALA A 268 -17.86 -5.25 -5.47
N VAL A 269 -16.57 -5.46 -5.78
CA VAL A 269 -15.69 -4.42 -6.38
C VAL A 269 -15.92 -4.26 -7.89
N GLN A 270 -16.50 -5.25 -8.57
CA GLN A 270 -16.81 -5.19 -10.01
C GLN A 270 -18.15 -4.51 -10.31
N ASN A 271 -19.09 -4.50 -9.35
CA ASN A 271 -20.46 -4.01 -9.54
C ASN A 271 -20.73 -2.65 -8.86
N GLY A 272 -19.74 -1.99 -8.27
CA GLY A 272 -19.79 -0.66 -7.66
C GLY A 272 -18.73 0.26 -8.25
#